data_c2d3b96b0eec16972e7eead800dbd571
#
_entry.id   c2d3b96b0eec16972e7eead800dbd571
#
_cell.length_a   1.000
_cell.length_b   1.000
_cell.length_c   1.000
_cell.angle_alpha   90.00
_cell.angle_beta   90.00
_cell.angle_gamma   90.00
#
_symmetry.space_group_name_H-M   'P 1'
#
loop_
_entity.id
_entity.type
_entity.pdbx_description
1 polymer ?
#
loop_
_entity_poly.entity_id
_entity_poly.type
_entity_poly.pdbx_seq_one_letter_code
_entity_poly.pdbx_strand_id
1 'polypeptide(L)'
;MTQYRHQNSRRRFLQRSILLSAGCSLPPLLAAQNRQVERIGLQLYTLREELSQDFDGTLARVAALGFQEMEFAGYYDRSAAEIKKALDDNGLSSPAAHIQMTAVRSDLQREIDFAAEIGQRYIVVPSIAASERSTDDYKRHAETLNRAGEKTQAAGIKMAYHNHSFEFERAGNRAHYDTLLEETAPELVDFELDLFWIAHAGVDPMPYLDGHPGRFSMLHVKDRDQFGRMTSVGSGTINFAEIFSQADTAGFKHFFIEHDNPGDGFASIARSIYTVRNVQF
;
A
#
# COMPACT_ATOMS: atom_id res chain seq x y z
N MET A 1 -15.99 104.55 -13.88
CA MET A 1 -17.10 104.29 -12.92
C MET A 1 -17.21 102.80 -12.78
N THR A 2 -16.93 102.33 -11.75
CA THR A 2 -17.45 101.64 -10.60
C THR A 2 -16.77 100.29 -10.36
N GLN A 3 -16.17 100.30 -9.24
CA GLN A 3 -15.55 99.18 -8.53
C GLN A 3 -16.54 98.04 -8.27
N TYR A 4 -16.03 96.82 -8.06
CA TYR A 4 -16.26 95.98 -6.87
C TYR A 4 -15.31 94.76 -6.86
N ARG A 5 -14.43 94.77 -5.99
CA ARG A 5 -13.99 94.02 -4.80
C ARG A 5 -14.22 92.55 -4.81
N HIS A 6 -13.08 91.89 -4.64
CA HIS A 6 -12.68 90.79 -3.75
C HIS A 6 -13.72 89.76 -3.26
N GLN A 7 -13.35 88.50 -3.38
CA GLN A 7 -13.05 87.69 -2.16
C GLN A 7 -12.22 86.49 -2.46
N ASN A 8 -11.09 86.34 -1.72
CA ASN A 8 -10.24 85.20 -1.61
C ASN A 8 -10.96 84.04 -0.89
N SER A 9 -10.94 82.85 -1.44
CA SER A 9 -11.24 81.65 -0.69
C SER A 9 -10.12 80.58 -0.94
N ARG A 10 -9.25 80.51 0.04
CA ARG A 10 -8.22 79.45 0.12
C ARG A 10 -8.91 78.11 0.37
N ARG A 11 -9.05 77.29 -0.62
CA ARG A 11 -9.35 75.84 -0.41
C ARG A 11 -8.06 75.04 -0.31
N ARG A 12 -7.76 74.64 0.90
CA ARG A 12 -6.71 73.66 1.20
C ARG A 12 -7.09 72.35 0.52
N PHE A 13 -6.25 71.87 -0.43
CA PHE A 13 -6.33 70.56 -1.01
C PHE A 13 -5.56 69.63 -0.08
N LEU A 14 -6.29 68.86 0.73
CA LEU A 14 -5.76 67.77 1.49
C LEU A 14 -5.53 66.61 0.53
N GLN A 15 -4.28 66.39 0.11
CA GLN A 15 -3.89 65.16 -0.55
C GLN A 15 -3.89 64.06 0.51
N ARG A 16 -4.86 63.15 0.43
CA ARG A 16 -4.85 61.87 1.14
C ARG A 16 -3.97 60.92 0.35
N SER A 17 -2.76 60.72 0.80
CA SER A 17 -1.89 59.62 0.35
C SER A 17 -2.47 58.31 0.88
N ILE A 18 -3.08 57.54 0.01
CA ILE A 18 -3.46 56.12 0.29
C ILE A 18 -2.19 55.29 0.12
N LEU A 19 -1.56 54.94 1.23
CA LEU A 19 -0.55 53.87 1.26
C LEU A 19 -1.26 52.55 1.01
N LEU A 20 -1.18 52.02 -0.24
CA LEU A 20 -1.46 50.62 -0.52
C LEU A 20 -0.30 49.80 0.07
N SER A 21 -0.49 49.26 1.26
CA SER A 21 0.32 48.15 1.76
C SER A 21 -0.03 46.91 0.95
N ALA A 22 0.79 46.60 -0.06
CA ALA A 22 0.74 45.28 -0.69
C ALA A 22 1.23 44.27 0.36
N GLY A 23 0.30 43.70 1.08
CA GLY A 23 0.55 42.54 1.92
C GLY A 23 0.87 41.35 1.02
N CYS A 24 2.16 41.04 0.83
CA CYS A 24 2.59 39.72 0.37
C CYS A 24 2.17 38.70 1.43
N SER A 25 0.99 38.14 1.29
CA SER A 25 0.62 36.91 1.97
C SER A 25 1.49 35.81 1.35
N LEU A 26 2.57 35.45 2.03
CA LEU A 26 3.26 34.19 1.77
C LEU A 26 2.21 33.08 1.90
N PRO A 27 2.15 32.13 0.95
CA PRO A 27 1.30 30.97 1.14
C PRO A 27 1.70 30.32 2.47
N PRO A 28 0.75 29.78 3.25
CA PRO A 28 1.10 29.06 4.45
C PRO A 28 2.08 27.95 4.03
N LEU A 29 3.27 27.91 4.65
CA LEU A 29 4.07 26.70 4.64
C LEU A 29 3.11 25.62 5.14
N LEU A 30 2.73 24.67 4.27
CA LEU A 30 2.13 23.43 4.71
C LEU A 30 3.14 22.84 5.69
N ALA A 31 2.84 22.93 6.98
CA ALA A 31 3.55 22.15 7.97
C ALA A 31 3.45 20.71 7.50
N ALA A 32 4.60 20.07 7.28
CA ALA A 32 4.64 18.65 7.03
C ALA A 32 3.82 18.00 8.15
N GLN A 33 2.67 17.43 7.81
CA GLN A 33 1.87 16.71 8.79
C GLN A 33 2.73 15.50 9.16
N ASN A 34 3.13 15.38 10.42
CA ASN A 34 3.78 14.20 10.95
C ASN A 34 2.74 13.06 10.95
N ARG A 35 2.52 12.47 9.78
CA ARG A 35 1.63 11.31 9.62
C ARG A 35 2.37 10.06 10.05
N GLN A 36 1.63 9.10 10.55
CA GLN A 36 2.11 7.76 10.89
C GLN A 36 1.13 6.74 10.32
N VAL A 37 1.58 5.50 10.17
CA VAL A 37 0.69 4.41 9.76
C VAL A 37 -0.28 4.13 10.91
N GLU A 38 -1.57 4.35 10.66
CA GLU A 38 -2.61 4.18 11.69
C GLU A 38 -2.92 2.71 11.99
N ARG A 39 -2.96 1.89 10.94
CA ARG A 39 -3.27 0.45 11.04
C ARG A 39 -2.13 -0.35 10.44
N ILE A 40 -1.48 -1.14 11.29
CA ILE A 40 -0.33 -1.95 10.87
C ILE A 40 -0.78 -3.40 10.74
N GLY A 41 -0.54 -3.95 9.56
CA GLY A 41 -0.85 -5.32 9.20
C GLY A 41 0.37 -6.25 9.27
N LEU A 42 0.08 -7.55 9.26
CA LEU A 42 1.06 -8.62 9.17
C LEU A 42 0.65 -9.58 8.05
N GLN A 43 1.60 -9.85 7.12
CA GLN A 43 1.48 -11.02 6.24
C GLN A 43 1.86 -12.26 7.04
N LEU A 44 0.88 -13.16 7.20
CA LEU A 44 0.98 -14.33 8.10
C LEU A 44 1.96 -15.39 7.64
N TYR A 45 2.46 -15.32 6.40
CA TYR A 45 3.54 -16.18 5.93
C TYR A 45 4.79 -16.11 6.81
N THR A 46 5.04 -14.95 7.42
CA THR A 46 6.14 -14.74 8.37
C THR A 46 6.10 -15.71 9.55
N LEU A 47 4.89 -16.06 10.03
CA LEU A 47 4.65 -16.95 11.17
C LEU A 47 4.00 -18.28 10.78
N ARG A 48 4.21 -18.73 9.53
CA ARG A 48 3.55 -19.94 9.00
C ARG A 48 3.81 -21.20 9.81
N GLU A 49 4.99 -21.29 10.41
CA GLU A 49 5.37 -22.45 11.24
C GLU A 49 4.65 -22.41 12.59
N GLU A 50 4.62 -21.26 13.24
CA GLU A 50 3.92 -21.05 14.51
C GLU A 50 2.40 -21.21 14.33
N LEU A 51 1.83 -20.66 13.25
CA LEU A 51 0.40 -20.81 12.93
C LEU A 51 0.02 -22.26 12.66
N SER A 52 0.91 -23.06 12.05
CA SER A 52 0.65 -24.48 11.84
C SER A 52 0.66 -25.31 13.13
N GLN A 53 1.36 -24.84 14.18
CA GLN A 53 1.46 -25.50 15.47
C GLN A 53 0.36 -25.04 16.45
N ASP A 54 0.12 -23.75 16.52
CA ASP A 54 -0.86 -23.11 17.41
C ASP A 54 -1.45 -21.85 16.74
N PHE A 55 -2.49 -22.05 15.95
CA PHE A 55 -3.12 -20.97 15.18
C PHE A 55 -3.69 -19.87 16.08
N ASP A 56 -4.51 -20.27 17.07
CA ASP A 56 -5.24 -19.30 17.91
C ASP A 56 -4.30 -18.57 18.88
N GLY A 57 -3.35 -19.28 19.50
CA GLY A 57 -2.32 -18.67 20.33
C GLY A 57 -1.37 -17.76 19.56
N THR A 58 -1.05 -18.09 18.32
CA THR A 58 -0.23 -17.23 17.46
C THR A 58 -0.96 -15.93 17.12
N LEU A 59 -2.24 -15.97 16.72
CA LEU A 59 -3.02 -14.75 16.47
C LEU A 59 -3.18 -13.88 17.71
N ALA A 60 -3.42 -14.49 18.88
CA ALA A 60 -3.50 -13.75 20.14
C ALA A 60 -2.18 -13.02 20.46
N ARG A 61 -1.03 -13.66 20.21
CA ARG A 61 0.29 -13.03 20.41
C ARG A 61 0.54 -11.90 19.41
N VAL A 62 0.13 -12.07 18.15
CA VAL A 62 0.22 -11.02 17.12
C VAL A 62 -0.63 -9.81 17.51
N ALA A 63 -1.87 -10.03 17.94
CA ALA A 63 -2.75 -8.96 18.44
C ALA A 63 -2.14 -8.24 19.67
N ALA A 64 -1.54 -8.98 20.59
CA ALA A 64 -0.88 -8.42 21.79
C ALA A 64 0.34 -7.53 21.43
N LEU A 65 1.02 -7.75 20.31
CA LEU A 65 2.06 -6.88 19.79
C LEU A 65 1.49 -5.58 19.18
N GLY A 66 0.17 -5.53 18.95
CA GLY A 66 -0.54 -4.36 18.45
C GLY A 66 -0.72 -4.33 16.92
N PHE A 67 -0.59 -5.46 16.23
CA PHE A 67 -1.07 -5.60 14.87
C PHE A 67 -2.59 -5.55 14.83
N GLN A 68 -3.16 -5.07 13.72
CA GLN A 68 -4.60 -4.85 13.58
C GLN A 68 -5.16 -5.52 12.34
N GLU A 69 -4.33 -5.74 11.32
CA GLU A 69 -4.72 -6.32 10.04
C GLU A 69 -3.89 -7.56 9.74
N MET A 70 -4.56 -8.61 9.27
CA MET A 70 -3.91 -9.87 8.89
C MET A 70 -4.10 -10.11 7.40
N GLU A 71 -3.01 -10.38 6.71
CA GLU A 71 -3.06 -10.93 5.38
C GLU A 71 -2.74 -12.41 5.44
N PHE A 72 -3.64 -13.24 4.89
CA PHE A 72 -3.47 -14.68 4.91
C PHE A 72 -2.66 -15.18 3.71
N ALA A 73 -1.78 -16.15 3.93
CA ALA A 73 -1.07 -16.90 2.90
C ALA A 73 -1.51 -18.39 2.91
N GLY A 74 -2.81 -18.61 3.04
CA GLY A 74 -3.46 -19.89 3.25
C GLY A 74 -4.23 -19.89 4.57
N TYR A 75 -5.21 -20.80 4.70
CA TYR A 75 -6.18 -20.76 5.80
C TYR A 75 -6.05 -21.93 6.79
N TYR A 76 -4.95 -22.69 6.72
CA TYR A 76 -4.62 -23.74 7.69
C TYR A 76 -5.74 -24.77 7.89
N ASP A 77 -6.39 -25.18 6.80
CA ASP A 77 -7.54 -26.11 6.76
C ASP A 77 -8.74 -25.67 7.62
N ARG A 78 -8.85 -24.37 7.91
CA ARG A 78 -9.97 -23.77 8.65
C ARG A 78 -11.05 -23.26 7.70
N SER A 79 -12.27 -23.35 8.13
CA SER A 79 -13.41 -22.70 7.46
C SER A 79 -13.37 -21.17 7.62
N ALA A 80 -14.05 -20.44 6.75
CA ALA A 80 -14.17 -18.99 6.84
C ALA A 80 -14.78 -18.56 8.19
N ALA A 81 -15.78 -19.28 8.71
CA ALA A 81 -16.38 -19.00 10.00
C ALA A 81 -15.39 -19.16 11.17
N GLU A 82 -14.52 -20.17 11.13
CA GLU A 82 -13.47 -20.35 12.16
C GLU A 82 -12.41 -19.25 12.08
N ILE A 83 -11.98 -18.88 10.85
CA ILE A 83 -11.05 -17.74 10.65
C ILE A 83 -11.68 -16.45 11.17
N LYS A 84 -12.93 -16.16 10.76
CA LYS A 84 -13.63 -14.96 11.20
C LYS A 84 -13.73 -14.90 12.72
N LYS A 85 -14.12 -16.00 13.34
CA LYS A 85 -14.20 -16.08 14.81
C LYS A 85 -12.85 -15.80 15.46
N ALA A 86 -11.76 -16.40 14.97
CA ALA A 86 -10.42 -16.18 15.54
C ALA A 86 -9.96 -14.73 15.40
N LEU A 87 -10.30 -14.05 14.29
CA LEU A 87 -10.04 -12.63 14.09
C LEU A 87 -10.87 -11.78 15.08
N ASP A 88 -12.16 -12.02 15.17
CA ASP A 88 -13.10 -11.29 16.03
C ASP A 88 -12.70 -11.43 17.53
N ASP A 89 -12.34 -12.64 17.98
CA ASP A 89 -11.90 -12.93 19.35
C ASP A 89 -10.65 -12.12 19.74
N ASN A 90 -9.82 -11.73 18.76
CA ASN A 90 -8.57 -11.00 18.99
C ASN A 90 -8.65 -9.51 18.56
N GLY A 91 -9.80 -9.02 18.12
CA GLY A 91 -9.96 -7.65 17.64
C GLY A 91 -9.17 -7.36 16.35
N LEU A 92 -8.92 -8.39 15.55
CA LEU A 92 -8.20 -8.33 14.29
C LEU A 92 -9.17 -8.24 13.11
N SER A 93 -8.69 -7.76 11.97
CA SER A 93 -9.40 -7.83 10.68
C SER A 93 -8.49 -8.44 9.61
N SER A 94 -9.07 -8.94 8.53
CA SER A 94 -8.30 -9.42 7.38
C SER A 94 -8.80 -8.73 6.12
N PRO A 95 -8.12 -7.70 5.64
CA PRO A 95 -8.52 -7.03 4.40
C PRO A 95 -8.13 -7.81 3.14
N ALA A 96 -7.13 -8.69 3.19
CA ALA A 96 -6.56 -9.35 2.03
C ALA A 96 -6.12 -10.79 2.32
N ALA A 97 -6.01 -11.58 1.26
CA ALA A 97 -5.33 -12.88 1.29
C ALA A 97 -4.64 -13.18 -0.03
N HIS A 98 -3.53 -13.90 0.05
CA HIS A 98 -2.79 -14.47 -1.06
C HIS A 98 -3.49 -15.73 -1.58
N ILE A 99 -3.98 -15.67 -2.81
CA ILE A 99 -4.65 -16.78 -3.51
C ILE A 99 -3.87 -17.09 -4.79
N GLN A 100 -3.46 -18.34 -4.94
CA GLN A 100 -2.65 -18.76 -6.08
C GLN A 100 -3.39 -18.55 -7.41
N MET A 101 -2.66 -18.15 -8.47
CA MET A 101 -3.21 -17.95 -9.82
C MET A 101 -3.98 -19.19 -10.33
N THR A 102 -3.56 -20.39 -9.94
CA THR A 102 -4.26 -21.63 -10.27
C THR A 102 -5.67 -21.69 -9.67
N ALA A 103 -5.85 -21.28 -8.42
CA ALA A 103 -7.17 -21.21 -7.78
C ALA A 103 -8.04 -20.11 -8.41
N VAL A 104 -7.46 -18.95 -8.72
CA VAL A 104 -8.15 -17.87 -9.46
C VAL A 104 -8.69 -18.37 -10.80
N ARG A 105 -7.95 -19.24 -11.49
CA ARG A 105 -8.39 -19.81 -12.78
C ARG A 105 -9.42 -20.92 -12.66
N SER A 106 -9.35 -21.73 -11.61
CA SER A 106 -10.15 -22.97 -11.51
C SER A 106 -11.35 -22.87 -10.56
N ASP A 107 -11.26 -22.10 -9.47
CA ASP A 107 -12.25 -22.10 -8.39
C ASP A 107 -12.46 -20.71 -7.74
N LEU A 108 -12.49 -19.68 -8.57
CA LEU A 108 -12.59 -18.29 -8.11
C LEU A 108 -13.85 -18.04 -7.26
N GLN A 109 -14.98 -18.70 -7.57
CA GLN A 109 -16.21 -18.48 -6.80
C GLN A 109 -16.06 -18.90 -5.34
N ARG A 110 -15.40 -20.03 -5.09
CA ARG A 110 -15.10 -20.47 -3.72
C ARG A 110 -14.24 -19.45 -2.97
N GLU A 111 -13.23 -18.87 -3.63
CA GLU A 111 -12.36 -17.86 -3.03
C GLU A 111 -13.12 -16.56 -2.76
N ILE A 112 -14.07 -16.18 -3.64
CA ILE A 112 -14.97 -15.02 -3.43
C ILE A 112 -15.86 -15.25 -2.20
N ASP A 113 -16.52 -16.42 -2.12
CA ASP A 113 -17.42 -16.73 -1.01
C ASP A 113 -16.68 -16.75 0.32
N PHE A 114 -15.48 -17.34 0.34
CA PHE A 114 -14.61 -17.38 1.51
C PHE A 114 -14.16 -15.99 1.95
N ALA A 115 -13.68 -15.19 1.01
CA ALA A 115 -13.23 -13.82 1.25
C ALA A 115 -14.39 -12.93 1.77
N ALA A 116 -15.56 -13.06 1.18
CA ALA A 116 -16.76 -12.31 1.58
C ALA A 116 -17.21 -12.64 3.01
N GLU A 117 -17.18 -13.93 3.41
CA GLU A 117 -17.53 -14.36 4.76
C GLU A 117 -16.57 -13.81 5.82
N ILE A 118 -15.28 -13.78 5.54
CA ILE A 118 -14.27 -13.20 6.43
C ILE A 118 -14.35 -11.65 6.44
N GLY A 119 -14.85 -11.04 5.37
CA GLY A 119 -14.93 -9.60 5.19
C GLY A 119 -13.71 -9.00 4.46
N GLN A 120 -13.00 -9.82 3.70
CA GLN A 120 -11.87 -9.37 2.88
C GLN A 120 -12.32 -8.46 1.74
N ARG A 121 -11.43 -7.57 1.34
CA ARG A 121 -11.63 -6.59 0.26
C ARG A 121 -10.76 -6.88 -0.94
N TYR A 122 -9.71 -7.68 -0.77
CA TYR A 122 -8.74 -8.00 -1.81
C TYR A 122 -8.46 -9.50 -1.87
N ILE A 123 -8.44 -10.02 -3.10
CA ILE A 123 -7.86 -11.32 -3.43
C ILE A 123 -6.58 -11.02 -4.19
N VAL A 124 -5.43 -11.35 -3.58
CA VAL A 124 -4.11 -11.02 -4.11
C VAL A 124 -3.49 -12.24 -4.74
N VAL A 125 -3.06 -12.14 -6.00
CA VAL A 125 -2.22 -13.18 -6.61
C VAL A 125 -0.78 -12.96 -6.18
N PRO A 126 -0.19 -13.88 -5.37
CA PRO A 126 1.10 -13.63 -4.74
C PRO A 126 2.30 -13.83 -5.67
N SER A 127 2.16 -14.62 -6.72
CA SER A 127 3.27 -14.99 -7.59
C SER A 127 2.80 -15.71 -8.85
N ILE A 128 3.68 -15.75 -9.84
CA ILE A 128 3.50 -16.47 -11.11
C ILE A 128 4.57 -17.58 -11.22
N ALA A 129 4.14 -18.76 -11.65
CA ALA A 129 5.02 -19.91 -11.84
C ALA A 129 6.15 -19.58 -12.85
N ALA A 130 7.35 -20.08 -12.59
CA ALA A 130 8.51 -19.79 -13.44
C ALA A 130 8.32 -20.18 -14.93
N SER A 131 7.48 -21.19 -15.19
CA SER A 131 7.12 -21.60 -16.55
C SER A 131 6.15 -20.67 -17.29
N GLU A 132 5.61 -19.64 -16.61
CA GLU A 132 4.59 -18.71 -17.11
C GLU A 132 5.06 -17.25 -17.03
N ARG A 133 6.35 -16.98 -17.32
CA ARG A 133 6.97 -15.65 -17.16
C ARG A 133 7.43 -15.03 -18.48
N SER A 134 6.97 -15.52 -19.65
CA SER A 134 7.22 -14.83 -20.91
C SER A 134 6.37 -13.56 -21.02
N THR A 135 6.74 -12.66 -21.92
CA THR A 135 5.96 -11.44 -22.20
C THR A 135 4.51 -11.74 -22.56
N ASP A 136 4.27 -12.79 -23.35
CA ASP A 136 2.91 -13.18 -23.72
C ASP A 136 2.16 -13.84 -22.55
N ASP A 137 2.87 -14.47 -21.62
CA ASP A 137 2.27 -14.95 -20.39
C ASP A 137 1.76 -13.79 -19.55
N TYR A 138 2.54 -12.73 -19.35
CA TYR A 138 2.13 -11.57 -18.58
C TYR A 138 0.88 -10.88 -19.13
N LYS A 139 0.72 -10.81 -20.46
CA LYS A 139 -0.53 -10.35 -21.08
C LYS A 139 -1.71 -11.26 -20.72
N ARG A 140 -1.51 -12.59 -20.81
CA ARG A 140 -2.56 -13.55 -20.40
C ARG A 140 -2.90 -13.47 -18.92
N HIS A 141 -1.92 -13.14 -18.06
CA HIS A 141 -2.17 -12.91 -16.64
C HIS A 141 -2.99 -11.64 -16.42
N ALA A 142 -2.67 -10.54 -17.11
CA ALA A 142 -3.45 -9.30 -17.05
C ALA A 142 -4.90 -9.53 -17.49
N GLU A 143 -5.13 -10.23 -18.58
CA GLU A 143 -6.49 -10.64 -19.01
C GLU A 143 -7.20 -11.51 -17.97
N THR A 144 -6.47 -12.43 -17.34
CA THR A 144 -7.03 -13.31 -16.29
C THR A 144 -7.44 -12.49 -15.07
N LEU A 145 -6.59 -11.56 -14.62
CA LEU A 145 -6.87 -10.67 -13.51
C LEU A 145 -8.07 -9.76 -13.79
N ASN A 146 -8.17 -9.21 -15.00
CA ASN A 146 -9.33 -8.40 -15.40
C ASN A 146 -10.63 -9.21 -15.34
N ARG A 147 -10.66 -10.40 -15.95
CA ARG A 147 -11.85 -11.29 -15.90
C ARG A 147 -12.20 -11.75 -14.49
N ALA A 148 -11.20 -11.96 -13.64
CA ALA A 148 -11.43 -12.26 -12.24
C ALA A 148 -12.00 -11.04 -11.51
N GLY A 149 -11.46 -9.84 -11.77
CA GLY A 149 -11.93 -8.58 -11.21
C GLY A 149 -13.39 -8.28 -11.54
N GLU A 150 -13.85 -8.54 -12.77
CA GLU A 150 -15.26 -8.43 -13.14
C GLU A 150 -16.17 -9.31 -12.28
N LYS A 151 -15.70 -10.50 -11.90
CA LYS A 151 -16.48 -11.43 -11.05
C LYS A 151 -16.44 -11.03 -9.58
N THR A 152 -15.28 -10.62 -9.07
CA THR A 152 -15.11 -10.26 -7.65
C THR A 152 -15.80 -8.95 -7.30
N GLN A 153 -15.95 -8.03 -8.27
CA GLN A 153 -16.55 -6.71 -8.07
C GLN A 153 -17.97 -6.78 -7.53
N ALA A 154 -18.77 -7.78 -7.95
CA ALA A 154 -20.14 -7.96 -7.47
C ALA A 154 -20.20 -8.26 -5.95
N ALA A 155 -19.14 -8.84 -5.39
CA ALA A 155 -18.99 -9.10 -3.95
C ALA A 155 -18.30 -7.93 -3.21
N GLY A 156 -17.97 -6.83 -3.90
CA GLY A 156 -17.23 -5.70 -3.33
C GLY A 156 -15.76 -6.04 -3.04
N ILE A 157 -15.23 -7.04 -3.72
CA ILE A 157 -13.83 -7.50 -3.62
C ILE A 157 -13.09 -7.07 -4.88
N LYS A 158 -11.85 -6.64 -4.74
CA LYS A 158 -10.97 -6.26 -5.84
C LYS A 158 -9.85 -7.28 -6.01
N MET A 159 -9.50 -7.58 -7.24
CA MET A 159 -8.29 -8.36 -7.49
C MET A 159 -7.05 -7.51 -7.21
N ALA A 160 -5.98 -8.16 -6.80
CA ALA A 160 -4.68 -7.51 -6.72
C ALA A 160 -3.54 -8.45 -7.14
N TYR A 161 -2.40 -7.86 -7.44
CA TYR A 161 -1.18 -8.59 -7.78
C TYR A 161 -0.02 -8.13 -6.91
N HIS A 162 0.71 -9.09 -6.33
CA HIS A 162 1.92 -8.88 -5.54
C HIS A 162 3.16 -9.22 -6.38
N ASN A 163 4.16 -8.34 -6.34
CA ASN A 163 5.40 -8.54 -7.08
C ASN A 163 6.49 -9.25 -6.28
N HIS A 164 7.33 -9.97 -7.01
CA HIS A 164 8.69 -10.34 -6.63
C HIS A 164 9.71 -9.53 -7.45
N SER A 165 10.93 -10.00 -7.54
CA SER A 165 11.97 -9.34 -8.35
C SER A 165 11.89 -9.68 -9.85
N PHE A 166 11.36 -10.84 -10.20
CA PHE A 166 11.35 -11.33 -11.58
C PHE A 166 10.36 -10.57 -12.49
N GLU A 167 9.36 -9.89 -11.96
CA GLU A 167 8.48 -9.02 -12.75
C GLU A 167 9.21 -7.79 -13.28
N PHE A 168 10.32 -7.40 -12.65
CA PHE A 168 11.15 -6.28 -13.09
C PHE A 168 12.20 -6.68 -14.13
N GLU A 169 12.28 -7.97 -14.49
CA GLU A 169 13.06 -8.40 -15.65
C GLU A 169 12.50 -7.75 -16.92
N ARG A 170 13.43 -7.31 -17.79
CA ARG A 170 13.08 -6.51 -18.97
C ARG A 170 13.06 -7.35 -20.25
N ALA A 171 11.98 -7.24 -20.96
CA ALA A 171 11.88 -7.69 -22.37
C ALA A 171 12.01 -6.46 -23.28
N GLY A 172 13.22 -6.22 -23.81
CA GLY A 172 13.54 -4.98 -24.51
C GLY A 172 13.56 -3.77 -23.55
N ASN A 173 12.72 -2.78 -23.81
CA ASN A 173 12.67 -1.55 -22.99
C ASN A 173 11.62 -1.59 -21.88
N ARG A 174 10.84 -2.67 -21.74
CA ARG A 174 9.70 -2.76 -20.84
C ARG A 174 9.91 -3.88 -19.83
N ALA A 175 9.62 -3.64 -18.56
CA ALA A 175 9.55 -4.68 -17.54
C ALA A 175 8.24 -5.46 -17.67
N HIS A 176 8.21 -6.69 -17.19
CA HIS A 176 6.97 -7.46 -17.14
C HIS A 176 5.95 -6.83 -16.20
N TYR A 177 6.40 -6.18 -15.13
CA TYR A 177 5.55 -5.43 -14.20
C TYR A 177 4.80 -4.29 -14.89
N ASP A 178 5.47 -3.59 -15.83
CA ASP A 178 4.83 -2.54 -16.64
C ASP A 178 3.65 -3.11 -17.45
N THR A 179 3.80 -4.34 -17.96
CA THR A 179 2.71 -5.00 -18.71
C THR A 179 1.49 -5.25 -17.81
N LEU A 180 1.69 -5.72 -16.59
CA LEU A 180 0.58 -5.91 -15.64
C LEU A 180 -0.09 -4.58 -15.30
N LEU A 181 0.68 -3.53 -15.01
CA LEU A 181 0.15 -2.21 -14.65
C LEU A 181 -0.67 -1.58 -15.78
N GLU A 182 -0.20 -1.69 -17.03
CA GLU A 182 -0.82 -1.02 -18.17
C GLU A 182 -1.98 -1.82 -18.78
N GLU A 183 -1.95 -3.17 -18.72
CA GLU A 183 -2.96 -4.02 -19.35
C GLU A 183 -4.05 -4.49 -18.37
N THR A 184 -3.96 -4.11 -17.07
CA THR A 184 -5.05 -4.33 -16.10
C THR A 184 -5.88 -3.07 -15.89
N ALA A 185 -7.20 -3.23 -15.84
CA ALA A 185 -8.16 -2.15 -15.61
C ALA A 185 -8.07 -1.63 -14.16
N PRO A 186 -7.85 -0.32 -13.95
CA PRO A 186 -7.67 0.24 -12.60
C PRO A 186 -8.85 0.05 -11.66
N GLU A 187 -10.06 -0.05 -12.21
CA GLU A 187 -11.29 -0.31 -11.45
C GLU A 187 -11.41 -1.75 -10.98
N LEU A 188 -10.71 -2.69 -11.62
CA LEU A 188 -10.80 -4.13 -11.36
C LEU A 188 -9.61 -4.69 -10.59
N VAL A 189 -8.41 -4.13 -10.83
CA VAL A 189 -7.16 -4.69 -10.33
C VAL A 189 -6.32 -3.60 -9.67
N ASP A 190 -5.89 -3.84 -8.43
CA ASP A 190 -4.89 -3.06 -7.72
C ASP A 190 -3.56 -3.83 -7.62
N PHE A 191 -2.59 -3.20 -6.98
CA PHE A 191 -1.28 -3.81 -6.75
C PHE A 191 -0.93 -3.76 -5.27
N GLU A 192 -0.25 -4.81 -4.84
CA GLU A 192 0.46 -4.89 -3.59
C GLU A 192 1.95 -4.79 -3.89
N LEU A 193 2.54 -3.63 -3.58
CA LEU A 193 3.94 -3.40 -3.89
C LEU A 193 4.82 -3.96 -2.77
N ASP A 194 5.67 -4.93 -3.10
CA ASP A 194 6.67 -5.46 -2.19
C ASP A 194 7.96 -4.64 -2.28
N LEU A 195 8.29 -3.96 -1.17
CA LEU A 195 9.41 -3.02 -1.11
C LEU A 195 10.78 -3.72 -1.10
N PHE A 196 10.86 -4.93 -0.53
CA PHE A 196 12.10 -5.71 -0.58
C PHE A 196 12.37 -6.21 -2.00
N TRP A 197 11.36 -6.78 -2.65
CA TRP A 197 11.56 -7.42 -3.94
C TRP A 197 11.84 -6.42 -5.06
N ILE A 198 11.19 -5.26 -5.07
CA ILE A 198 11.52 -4.19 -6.04
C ILE A 198 12.94 -3.65 -5.80
N ALA A 199 13.34 -3.42 -4.53
CA ALA A 199 14.70 -3.01 -4.19
C ALA A 199 15.73 -4.10 -4.49
N HIS A 200 15.36 -5.39 -4.34
CA HIS A 200 16.21 -6.53 -4.68
C HIS A 200 16.45 -6.63 -6.19
N ALA A 201 15.47 -6.26 -7.00
CA ALA A 201 15.62 -6.11 -8.45
C ALA A 201 16.50 -4.89 -8.85
N GLY A 202 16.90 -4.05 -7.89
CA GLY A 202 17.67 -2.83 -8.17
C GLY A 202 16.82 -1.70 -8.78
N VAL A 203 15.52 -1.73 -8.57
CA VAL A 203 14.56 -0.77 -9.13
C VAL A 203 14.10 0.19 -8.04
N ASP A 204 14.02 1.48 -8.38
CA ASP A 204 13.45 2.52 -7.53
C ASP A 204 11.91 2.45 -7.59
N PRO A 205 11.21 2.33 -6.45
CA PRO A 205 9.75 2.31 -6.44
C PRO A 205 9.12 3.67 -6.79
N MET A 206 9.81 4.78 -6.55
CA MET A 206 9.24 6.12 -6.66
C MET A 206 8.65 6.42 -8.05
N PRO A 207 9.32 6.11 -9.19
CA PRO A 207 8.73 6.31 -10.50
C PRO A 207 7.46 5.50 -10.77
N TYR A 208 7.32 4.33 -10.13
CA TYR A 208 6.10 3.52 -10.23
C TYR A 208 4.93 4.15 -9.47
N LEU A 209 5.20 4.65 -8.26
CA LEU A 209 4.20 5.31 -7.42
C LEU A 209 3.68 6.61 -8.06
N ASP A 210 4.60 7.42 -8.60
CA ASP A 210 4.27 8.67 -9.28
C ASP A 210 3.56 8.45 -10.63
N GLY A 211 4.00 7.42 -11.38
CA GLY A 211 3.48 7.13 -12.71
C GLY A 211 2.11 6.44 -12.74
N HIS A 212 1.73 5.79 -11.63
CA HIS A 212 0.49 5.02 -11.54
C HIS A 212 -0.34 5.37 -10.29
N PRO A 213 -0.83 6.63 -10.19
CA PRO A 213 -1.54 7.09 -9.00
C PRO A 213 -2.80 6.24 -8.72
N GLY A 214 -3.01 5.92 -7.44
CA GLY A 214 -4.16 5.16 -6.98
C GLY A 214 -4.16 3.67 -7.30
N ARG A 215 -3.05 3.13 -7.84
CA ARG A 215 -2.96 1.71 -8.24
C ARG A 215 -2.41 0.79 -7.15
N PHE A 216 -1.81 1.34 -6.10
CA PHE A 216 -1.13 0.57 -5.05
C PHE A 216 -1.92 0.66 -3.75
N SER A 217 -2.89 -0.23 -3.56
CA SER A 217 -3.70 -0.23 -2.32
C SER A 217 -2.98 -0.84 -1.12
N MET A 218 -1.98 -1.65 -1.36
CA MET A 218 -1.29 -2.43 -0.34
C MET A 218 0.23 -2.37 -0.51
N LEU A 219 0.93 -2.45 0.61
CA LEU A 219 2.38 -2.58 0.66
C LEU A 219 2.78 -3.80 1.47
N HIS A 220 3.73 -4.58 0.95
CA HIS A 220 4.56 -5.43 1.77
C HIS A 220 5.74 -4.63 2.29
N VAL A 221 5.69 -4.32 3.58
CA VAL A 221 6.72 -3.57 4.29
C VAL A 221 7.80 -4.55 4.74
N LYS A 222 8.69 -4.85 3.84
CA LYS A 222 9.88 -5.70 4.02
C LYS A 222 11.14 -4.85 3.90
N ASP A 223 12.20 -5.19 4.64
CA ASP A 223 13.44 -4.44 4.61
C ASP A 223 14.62 -5.26 4.08
N ARG A 224 15.62 -4.56 3.55
CA ARG A 224 16.77 -5.15 2.87
C ARG A 224 18.05 -4.59 3.46
N ASP A 225 18.96 -5.46 3.93
CA ASP A 225 20.26 -5.05 4.43
C ASP A 225 21.22 -4.62 3.29
N GLN A 226 22.35 -4.04 3.66
CA GLN A 226 23.39 -3.60 2.73
C GLN A 226 23.99 -4.73 1.87
N PHE A 227 23.80 -5.99 2.26
CA PHE A 227 24.27 -7.16 1.53
C PHE A 227 23.20 -7.77 0.63
N GLY A 228 22.00 -7.16 0.58
CA GLY A 228 20.89 -7.64 -0.24
C GLY A 228 20.01 -8.71 0.39
N ARG A 229 20.16 -8.99 1.70
CA ARG A 229 19.37 -9.99 2.42
C ARG A 229 18.16 -9.32 3.07
N MET A 230 17.08 -10.08 3.17
CA MET A 230 15.91 -9.63 3.93
C MET A 230 16.25 -9.53 5.42
N THR A 231 15.71 -8.51 6.08
CA THR A 231 15.91 -8.27 7.51
C THR A 231 14.65 -7.67 8.14
N SER A 232 14.60 -7.62 9.47
CA SER A 232 13.49 -6.96 10.16
C SER A 232 13.41 -5.49 9.77
N VAL A 233 12.22 -4.96 9.60
CA VAL A 233 11.99 -3.56 9.23
C VAL A 233 12.68 -2.60 10.20
N GLY A 234 13.42 -1.64 9.63
CA GLY A 234 14.27 -0.69 10.37
C GLY A 234 15.67 -1.18 10.67
N SER A 235 16.03 -2.39 10.24
CA SER A 235 17.39 -2.91 10.35
C SER A 235 18.14 -2.91 9.01
N GLY A 236 17.48 -2.46 7.95
CA GLY A 236 18.00 -2.41 6.59
C GLY A 236 18.25 -0.99 6.09
N THR A 237 18.04 -0.82 4.79
CA THR A 237 18.42 0.40 4.06
C THR A 237 17.26 1.06 3.32
N ILE A 238 16.06 0.49 3.35
CA ILE A 238 14.89 1.05 2.67
C ILE A 238 14.40 2.30 3.40
N ASN A 239 14.18 3.39 2.66
CA ASN A 239 13.67 4.65 3.20
C ASN A 239 12.14 4.64 3.27
N PHE A 240 11.58 4.05 4.32
CA PHE A 240 10.13 3.94 4.48
C PHE A 240 9.43 5.29 4.59
N ALA A 241 10.04 6.30 5.21
CA ALA A 241 9.43 7.62 5.35
C ALA A 241 9.16 8.26 3.99
N GLU A 242 10.11 8.17 3.07
CA GLU A 242 9.96 8.67 1.70
C GLU A 242 8.85 7.92 0.94
N ILE A 243 8.85 6.59 1.00
CA ILE A 243 7.84 5.77 0.33
C ILE A 243 6.44 6.02 0.92
N PHE A 244 6.31 6.06 2.25
CA PHE A 244 5.02 6.28 2.92
C PHE A 244 4.48 7.69 2.68
N SER A 245 5.34 8.69 2.41
CA SER A 245 4.90 10.03 2.01
C SER A 245 4.09 10.03 0.71
N GLN A 246 4.22 9.00 -0.11
CA GLN A 246 3.44 8.80 -1.33
C GLN A 246 2.05 8.17 -1.10
N ALA A 247 1.64 7.95 0.15
CA ALA A 247 0.41 7.21 0.45
C ALA A 247 -0.82 7.75 -0.28
N ASP A 248 -0.98 9.06 -0.36
CA ASP A 248 -2.13 9.67 -1.02
C ASP A 248 -2.04 9.56 -2.55
N THR A 249 -0.85 9.74 -3.13
CA THR A 249 -0.62 9.63 -4.57
C THR A 249 -0.77 8.18 -5.02
N ALA A 250 -0.10 7.26 -4.35
CA ALA A 250 -0.07 5.84 -4.70
C ALA A 250 -1.40 5.13 -4.39
N GLY A 251 -2.12 5.61 -3.35
CA GLY A 251 -3.39 5.05 -2.89
C GLY A 251 -3.25 3.99 -1.80
N PHE A 252 -2.17 4.03 -1.01
CA PHE A 252 -1.93 3.06 0.06
C PHE A 252 -3.03 3.09 1.12
N LYS A 253 -3.56 1.91 1.44
CA LYS A 253 -4.58 1.69 2.48
C LYS A 253 -4.12 0.71 3.54
N HIS A 254 -3.31 -0.30 3.14
CA HIS A 254 -2.86 -1.38 4.00
C HIS A 254 -1.34 -1.53 3.93
N PHE A 255 -0.73 -1.75 5.09
CA PHE A 255 0.72 -1.84 5.27
C PHE A 255 1.01 -3.14 6.00
N PHE A 256 1.35 -4.20 5.26
CA PHE A 256 1.63 -5.52 5.82
C PHE A 256 3.13 -5.70 6.03
N ILE A 257 3.54 -5.81 7.28
CA ILE A 257 4.90 -6.24 7.60
C ILE A 257 5.07 -7.69 7.19
N GLU A 258 6.20 -8.02 6.57
CA GLU A 258 6.54 -9.39 6.25
C GLU A 258 8.05 -9.63 6.32
N HIS A 259 8.44 -10.86 6.70
CA HIS A 259 9.80 -11.37 6.63
C HIS A 259 9.75 -12.86 6.29
N ASP A 260 10.17 -13.25 5.07
CA ASP A 260 9.95 -14.59 4.54
C ASP A 260 10.62 -15.70 5.36
N ASN A 261 11.84 -15.45 5.87
CA ASN A 261 12.65 -16.41 6.64
C ASN A 261 13.36 -15.73 7.80
N PRO A 262 12.63 -15.33 8.86
CA PRO A 262 13.17 -14.47 9.93
C PRO A 262 14.08 -15.18 10.93
N GLY A 263 14.17 -16.50 10.94
CA GLY A 263 14.79 -17.30 11.99
C GLY A 263 13.94 -17.34 13.28
N ASP A 264 13.71 -16.18 13.92
CA ASP A 264 12.72 -15.99 14.99
C ASP A 264 11.64 -15.00 14.49
N GLY A 265 10.47 -15.55 14.13
CA GLY A 265 9.36 -14.79 13.56
C GLY A 265 8.85 -13.71 14.52
N PHE A 266 8.62 -14.04 15.78
CA PHE A 266 8.11 -13.10 16.74
C PHE A 266 9.09 -11.98 17.10
N ALA A 267 10.38 -12.28 17.22
CA ALA A 267 11.40 -11.26 17.43
C ALA A 267 11.48 -10.30 16.24
N SER A 268 11.36 -10.84 15.00
CA SER A 268 11.37 -10.03 13.80
C SER A 268 10.16 -9.09 13.71
N ILE A 269 8.94 -9.60 13.90
CA ILE A 269 7.73 -8.76 13.80
C ILE A 269 7.63 -7.75 14.94
N ALA A 270 8.08 -8.09 16.15
CA ALA A 270 8.11 -7.15 17.28
C ALA A 270 9.02 -5.95 17.02
N ARG A 271 10.20 -6.16 16.41
CA ARG A 271 11.09 -5.09 15.96
C ARG A 271 10.48 -4.28 14.85
N SER A 272 9.92 -4.97 13.85
CA SER A 272 9.36 -4.36 12.66
C SER A 272 8.17 -3.46 12.97
N ILE A 273 7.21 -3.90 13.80
CA ILE A 273 6.05 -3.09 14.17
C ILE A 273 6.46 -1.85 14.97
N TYR A 274 7.47 -1.97 15.85
CA TYR A 274 7.99 -0.82 16.56
C TYR A 274 8.53 0.23 15.60
N THR A 275 9.27 -0.19 14.57
CA THR A 275 9.80 0.72 13.56
C THR A 275 8.68 1.38 12.76
N VAL A 276 7.77 0.60 12.17
CA VAL A 276 6.69 1.14 11.31
C VAL A 276 5.80 2.14 12.06
N ARG A 277 5.50 1.85 13.33
CA ARG A 277 4.71 2.74 14.20
C ARG A 277 5.36 4.10 14.44
N ASN A 278 6.71 4.17 14.39
CA ASN A 278 7.47 5.39 14.66
C ASN A 278 7.96 6.09 13.37
N VAL A 279 7.73 5.54 12.18
CA VAL A 279 8.00 6.26 10.93
C VAL A 279 7.06 7.45 10.83
N GLN A 280 7.63 8.64 10.64
CA GLN A 280 6.89 9.87 10.39
C GLN A 280 7.09 10.29 8.92
N PHE A 281 6.01 10.70 8.24
CA PHE A 281 6.01 11.06 6.83
C PHE A 281 4.98 12.14 6.49
#